data_3f60c313de04a2337d9e868ae278f2cf
#
_entry.id   3f60c313de04a2337d9e868ae278f2cf
#
_cell.length_a   1.000
_cell.length_b   1.000
_cell.length_c   1.000
_cell.angle_alpha   90.00
_cell.angle_beta   90.00
_cell.angle_gamma   90.00
#
_symmetry.space_group_name_H-M   'P 1'
#
loop_
_entity.id
_entity.type
_entity.pdbx_description
1 polymer ?
#
loop_
_entity_poly.entity_id
_entity_poly.type
_entity_poly.pdbx_seq_one_letter_code
_entity_poly.pdbx_strand_id
1 'polypeptide(L)'
;MTHRERFLAVLHGGIPDRIPIVCNLTIQAAERLAEVLGKEVGFVDSFLATRISHRDILLELGNDAVLIAATRGTPTVALPDGDVRDEWGIVYRTVGYYGEAHGRPLSECESIEDLDRYQLPDPLAPARWLHAAGEVAKYGRDYAIIGDLEACIFELAWNLVGLEKFLMDLLTEEEYVDRLLDRIEAYSTACGLKMIELGADMIWAGDDFGTQNGMMISPEIIMPFCVPKSSP
;
A
#
# COMPACT_ATOMS: atom_id res chain seq x y z
N MET A 1 -22.84 -13.20 15.67
CA MET A 1 -22.24 -11.91 15.25
C MET A 1 -22.17 -11.84 13.75
N THR A 2 -22.42 -10.68 13.13
CA THR A 2 -22.08 -10.42 11.74
C THR A 2 -20.55 -10.37 11.58
N HIS A 3 -20.04 -10.37 10.36
CA HIS A 3 -18.59 -10.23 10.10
C HIS A 3 -18.05 -8.93 10.72
N ARG A 4 -18.73 -7.81 10.48
CA ARG A 4 -18.37 -6.50 11.03
C ARG A 4 -18.39 -6.47 12.56
N GLU A 5 -19.47 -6.95 13.19
CA GLU A 5 -19.57 -7.00 14.66
C GLU A 5 -18.43 -7.80 15.29
N ARG A 6 -18.07 -8.92 14.68
CA ARG A 6 -16.97 -9.78 15.14
C ARG A 6 -15.63 -9.08 15.09
N PHE A 7 -15.34 -8.41 13.98
CA PHE A 7 -14.10 -7.65 13.79
C PHE A 7 -14.02 -6.50 14.79
N LEU A 8 -15.08 -5.69 14.90
CA LEU A 8 -15.13 -4.54 15.81
C LEU A 8 -15.08 -4.95 17.28
N ALA A 9 -15.67 -6.11 17.66
CA ALA A 9 -15.57 -6.62 19.02
C ALA A 9 -14.09 -6.80 19.43
N VAL A 10 -13.26 -7.40 18.56
CA VAL A 10 -11.83 -7.55 18.85
C VAL A 10 -11.10 -6.21 18.84
N LEU A 11 -11.38 -5.36 17.88
CA LEU A 11 -10.74 -4.03 17.76
C LEU A 11 -10.98 -3.18 19.03
N HIS A 12 -12.14 -3.35 19.69
CA HIS A 12 -12.48 -2.67 20.94
C HIS A 12 -12.15 -3.48 22.21
N GLY A 13 -11.36 -4.55 22.11
CA GLY A 13 -10.95 -5.36 23.26
C GLY A 13 -12.02 -6.30 23.81
N GLY A 14 -13.10 -6.55 23.06
CA GLY A 14 -14.15 -7.49 23.40
C GLY A 14 -13.85 -8.92 22.95
N ILE A 15 -14.76 -9.84 23.30
CA ILE A 15 -14.67 -11.29 22.98
C ILE A 15 -15.64 -11.60 21.83
N PRO A 16 -15.14 -11.99 20.64
CA PRO A 16 -16.00 -12.39 19.52
C PRO A 16 -16.51 -13.83 19.68
N ASP A 17 -17.48 -14.22 18.87
CA ASP A 17 -17.96 -15.60 18.76
C ASP A 17 -16.95 -16.57 18.15
N ARG A 18 -16.04 -16.07 17.31
CA ARG A 18 -14.82 -16.73 16.80
C ARG A 18 -13.75 -15.67 16.48
N ILE A 19 -12.53 -16.09 16.28
CA ILE A 19 -11.45 -15.20 15.82
C ILE A 19 -11.81 -14.64 14.42
N PRO A 20 -11.79 -13.32 14.22
CA PRO A 20 -11.99 -12.74 12.90
C PRO A 20 -10.83 -13.11 11.95
N ILE A 21 -11.17 -13.34 10.69
CA ILE A 21 -10.21 -13.70 9.64
C ILE A 21 -10.08 -12.53 8.68
N VAL A 22 -8.84 -12.13 8.43
CA VAL A 22 -8.47 -11.21 7.35
C VAL A 22 -7.22 -11.80 6.70
N CYS A 23 -7.35 -12.28 5.47
CA CYS A 23 -6.23 -12.86 4.73
C CYS A 23 -6.15 -12.27 3.32
N ASN A 24 -5.01 -12.46 2.69
CA ASN A 24 -4.72 -12.09 1.33
C ASN A 24 -4.38 -13.34 0.52
N LEU A 25 -4.44 -13.23 -0.81
CA LEU A 25 -4.06 -14.27 -1.74
C LEU A 25 -3.04 -13.74 -2.75
N THR A 26 -2.06 -14.57 -3.10
CA THR A 26 -1.29 -14.35 -4.32
C THR A 26 -2.18 -14.60 -5.53
N ILE A 27 -1.83 -14.03 -6.68
CA ILE A 27 -2.57 -14.23 -7.94
C ILE A 27 -2.73 -15.73 -8.23
N GLN A 28 -1.67 -16.53 -8.08
CA GLN A 28 -1.69 -17.98 -8.37
C GLN A 28 -2.64 -18.74 -7.43
N ALA A 29 -2.69 -18.35 -6.14
CA ALA A 29 -3.62 -18.96 -5.20
C ALA A 29 -5.06 -18.57 -5.52
N ALA A 30 -5.29 -17.30 -5.89
CA ALA A 30 -6.60 -16.82 -6.28
C ALA A 30 -7.12 -17.51 -7.56
N GLU A 31 -6.28 -17.70 -8.58
CA GLU A 31 -6.64 -18.42 -9.80
C GLU A 31 -7.10 -19.87 -9.51
N ARG A 32 -6.34 -20.60 -8.71
CA ARG A 32 -6.69 -21.98 -8.33
C ARG A 32 -7.97 -22.06 -7.51
N LEU A 33 -8.16 -21.12 -6.60
CA LEU A 33 -9.38 -21.08 -5.77
C LEU A 33 -10.59 -20.65 -6.60
N ALA A 34 -10.42 -19.72 -7.53
CA ALA A 34 -11.47 -19.29 -8.45
C ALA A 34 -12.06 -20.45 -9.25
N GLU A 35 -11.20 -21.33 -9.79
CA GLU A 35 -11.62 -22.55 -10.49
C GLU A 35 -12.48 -23.45 -9.59
N VAL A 36 -12.02 -23.71 -8.36
CA VAL A 36 -12.74 -24.60 -7.41
C VAL A 36 -14.04 -24.00 -6.93
N LEU A 37 -14.06 -22.67 -6.68
CA LEU A 37 -15.22 -21.97 -6.12
C LEU A 37 -16.20 -21.47 -7.20
N GLY A 38 -15.86 -21.61 -8.50
CA GLY A 38 -16.66 -21.07 -9.60
C GLY A 38 -16.79 -19.54 -9.54
N LYS A 39 -15.71 -18.86 -9.14
CA LYS A 39 -15.62 -17.39 -9.04
C LYS A 39 -14.70 -16.82 -10.12
N GLU A 40 -14.83 -15.53 -10.37
CA GLU A 40 -13.87 -14.80 -11.20
C GLU A 40 -12.70 -14.28 -10.36
N VAL A 41 -11.53 -14.20 -10.97
CA VAL A 41 -10.36 -13.57 -10.34
C VAL A 41 -10.50 -12.06 -10.51
N GLY A 42 -10.82 -11.37 -9.41
CA GLY A 42 -10.90 -9.91 -9.40
C GLY A 42 -9.51 -9.31 -9.21
N PHE A 43 -9.10 -8.41 -10.10
CA PHE A 43 -7.85 -7.65 -9.96
C PHE A 43 -8.16 -6.16 -9.87
N VAL A 44 -7.50 -5.46 -8.94
CA VAL A 44 -7.60 -4.01 -8.74
C VAL A 44 -6.21 -3.41 -8.82
N ASP A 45 -6.01 -2.48 -9.75
CA ASP A 45 -4.72 -1.82 -9.94
C ASP A 45 -4.48 -0.75 -8.86
N SER A 46 -3.54 -1.02 -7.97
CA SER A 46 -3.04 -0.10 -6.96
C SER A 46 -1.53 -0.25 -6.83
N PHE A 47 -0.89 0.55 -5.97
CA PHE A 47 0.56 0.46 -5.77
C PHE A 47 0.99 -0.94 -5.29
N LEU A 48 0.23 -1.53 -4.35
CA LEU A 48 0.37 -2.92 -3.91
C LEU A 48 -0.96 -3.67 -4.07
N ALA A 49 -1.32 -3.91 -5.31
CA ALA A 49 -2.65 -4.36 -5.73
C ALA A 49 -3.16 -5.66 -5.10
N THR A 50 -2.28 -6.53 -4.61
CA THR A 50 -2.65 -7.88 -4.15
C THR A 50 -3.60 -7.88 -2.96
N ARG A 51 -3.58 -6.84 -2.11
CA ARG A 51 -4.37 -6.81 -0.89
C ARG A 51 -5.83 -6.45 -1.10
N ILE A 52 -6.12 -5.58 -2.07
CA ILE A 52 -7.48 -5.16 -2.39
C ILE A 52 -8.09 -5.93 -3.56
N SER A 53 -7.33 -6.86 -4.14
CA SER A 53 -7.79 -7.76 -5.20
C SER A 53 -8.47 -9.00 -4.63
N HIS A 54 -9.10 -9.79 -5.49
CA HIS A 54 -9.68 -11.12 -5.18
C HIS A 54 -10.75 -11.14 -4.08
N ARG A 55 -11.39 -9.99 -3.79
CA ARG A 55 -12.35 -9.81 -2.69
C ARG A 55 -13.43 -10.90 -2.66
N ASP A 56 -14.06 -11.25 -3.79
CA ASP A 56 -15.18 -12.20 -3.80
C ASP A 56 -14.75 -13.62 -3.41
N ILE A 57 -13.48 -13.99 -3.70
CA ILE A 57 -12.87 -15.24 -3.24
C ILE A 57 -12.59 -15.15 -1.73
N LEU A 58 -12.03 -14.04 -1.27
CA LEU A 58 -11.70 -13.83 0.15
C LEU A 58 -12.94 -13.86 1.05
N LEU A 59 -14.05 -13.25 0.61
CA LEU A 59 -15.31 -13.28 1.33
C LEU A 59 -15.91 -14.70 1.38
N GLU A 60 -15.82 -15.47 0.28
CA GLU A 60 -16.25 -16.86 0.25
C GLU A 60 -15.43 -17.74 1.21
N LEU A 61 -14.14 -17.44 1.39
CA LEU A 61 -13.26 -18.09 2.35
C LEU A 61 -13.50 -17.65 3.81
N GLY A 62 -14.39 -16.69 4.03
CA GLY A 62 -14.81 -16.27 5.36
C GLY A 62 -14.05 -15.08 5.94
N ASN A 63 -13.45 -14.24 5.12
CA ASN A 63 -12.89 -12.96 5.59
C ASN A 63 -13.96 -12.12 6.27
N ASP A 64 -13.60 -11.48 7.38
CA ASP A 64 -14.49 -10.65 8.19
C ASP A 64 -14.35 -9.15 7.85
N ALA A 65 -13.45 -8.80 6.94
CA ALA A 65 -13.23 -7.43 6.51
C ALA A 65 -13.02 -7.33 5.00
N VAL A 66 -13.26 -6.13 4.46
CA VAL A 66 -12.93 -5.72 3.10
C VAL A 66 -11.87 -4.64 3.19
N LEU A 67 -10.79 -4.81 2.42
CA LEU A 67 -9.72 -3.83 2.32
C LEU A 67 -10.03 -2.83 1.21
N ILE A 68 -9.70 -1.57 1.49
CA ILE A 68 -9.77 -0.46 0.53
C ILE A 68 -8.43 0.27 0.49
N ALA A 69 -8.03 0.75 -0.66
CA ALA A 69 -6.84 1.57 -0.84
C ALA A 69 -7.05 2.60 -1.95
N ALA A 70 -6.10 3.53 -2.08
CA ALA A 70 -6.00 4.37 -3.25
C ALA A 70 -5.64 3.53 -4.47
N THR A 71 -6.47 3.50 -5.50
CA THR A 71 -6.12 2.92 -6.79
C THR A 71 -5.21 3.87 -7.58
N ARG A 72 -4.65 3.44 -8.70
CA ARG A 72 -3.87 4.34 -9.55
C ARG A 72 -4.75 5.47 -10.11
N GLY A 73 -4.25 6.70 -10.03
CA GLY A 73 -4.93 7.88 -10.58
C GLY A 73 -4.86 7.96 -12.09
N THR A 74 -3.78 7.40 -12.68
CA THR A 74 -3.57 7.29 -14.12
C THR A 74 -3.15 5.88 -14.49
N PRO A 75 -3.56 5.37 -15.67
CA PRO A 75 -3.17 4.05 -16.13
C PRO A 75 -1.64 3.93 -16.29
N THR A 76 -1.13 2.71 -16.13
CA THR A 76 0.25 2.38 -16.49
C THR A 76 0.49 2.57 -17.99
N VAL A 77 1.70 2.95 -18.36
CA VAL A 77 2.12 3.18 -19.75
C VAL A 77 3.03 2.05 -20.19
N ALA A 78 2.63 1.32 -21.25
CA ALA A 78 3.48 0.34 -21.89
C ALA A 78 4.65 1.02 -22.62
N LEU A 79 5.87 0.50 -22.43
CA LEU A 79 7.09 0.98 -23.08
C LEU A 79 7.44 0.09 -24.28
N PRO A 80 8.25 0.61 -25.26
CA PRO A 80 8.58 -0.13 -26.48
C PRO A 80 9.31 -1.47 -26.27
N ASP A 81 10.03 -1.62 -25.15
CA ASP A 81 10.76 -2.82 -24.75
C ASP A 81 9.90 -3.88 -24.04
N GLY A 82 8.62 -3.60 -23.86
CA GLY A 82 7.66 -4.46 -23.18
C GLY A 82 7.54 -4.21 -21.68
N ASP A 83 8.32 -3.30 -21.13
CA ASP A 83 8.21 -2.85 -19.75
C ASP A 83 6.99 -1.95 -19.56
N VAL A 84 6.59 -1.69 -18.32
CA VAL A 84 5.50 -0.78 -17.98
C VAL A 84 5.98 0.28 -17.00
N ARG A 85 5.55 1.52 -17.21
CA ARG A 85 5.81 2.63 -16.29
C ARG A 85 4.51 3.03 -15.60
N ASP A 86 4.56 3.13 -14.28
CA ASP A 86 3.43 3.58 -13.48
C ASP A 86 3.39 5.11 -13.32
N GLU A 87 2.37 5.59 -12.60
CA GLU A 87 2.17 7.01 -12.33
C GLU A 87 3.22 7.64 -11.41
N TRP A 88 3.96 6.82 -10.66
CA TRP A 88 5.10 7.25 -9.86
C TRP A 88 6.37 7.44 -10.71
N GLY A 89 6.35 7.00 -11.97
CA GLY A 89 7.51 6.97 -12.86
C GLY A 89 8.39 5.74 -12.67
N ILE A 90 7.97 4.78 -11.84
CA ILE A 90 8.70 3.53 -11.65
C ILE A 90 8.47 2.65 -12.88
N VAL A 91 9.54 2.06 -13.40
CA VAL A 91 9.49 1.13 -14.54
C VAL A 91 9.63 -0.29 -14.04
N TYR A 92 8.68 -1.14 -14.43
CA TYR A 92 8.62 -2.54 -14.07
C TYR A 92 8.81 -3.43 -15.29
N ARG A 93 9.57 -4.50 -15.09
CA ARG A 93 9.67 -5.63 -16.02
C ARG A 93 8.95 -6.83 -15.44
N THR A 94 8.19 -7.52 -16.26
CA THR A 94 7.56 -8.78 -15.82
C THR A 94 8.60 -9.89 -15.78
N VAL A 95 8.82 -10.44 -14.58
CA VAL A 95 9.69 -11.60 -14.35
C VAL A 95 8.86 -12.70 -13.72
N GLY A 96 8.46 -13.70 -14.54
CA GLY A 96 7.53 -14.72 -14.10
C GLY A 96 6.16 -14.13 -13.75
N TYR A 97 5.78 -14.19 -12.48
CA TYR A 97 4.49 -13.69 -11.98
C TYR A 97 4.58 -12.29 -11.34
N TYR A 98 5.76 -11.68 -11.26
CA TYR A 98 5.99 -10.44 -10.54
C TYR A 98 6.47 -9.34 -11.46
N GLY A 99 6.12 -8.10 -11.12
CA GLY A 99 6.74 -6.91 -11.68
C GLY A 99 8.00 -6.58 -10.88
N GLU A 100 9.16 -6.64 -11.50
CA GLU A 100 10.43 -6.23 -10.91
C GLU A 100 10.71 -4.77 -11.28
N ALA A 101 10.82 -3.89 -10.28
CA ALA A 101 11.15 -2.49 -10.49
C ALA A 101 12.64 -2.34 -10.81
N HIS A 102 12.97 -1.89 -12.02
CA HIS A 102 14.34 -1.69 -12.46
C HIS A 102 14.65 -0.25 -12.92
N GLY A 103 13.64 0.55 -13.24
CA GLY A 103 13.77 1.99 -13.50
C GLY A 103 13.10 2.79 -12.38
N ARG A 104 13.81 3.78 -11.83
CA ARG A 104 13.37 4.55 -10.67
C ARG A 104 13.52 6.04 -10.93
N PRO A 105 12.49 6.87 -10.68
CA PRO A 105 12.50 8.27 -11.04
C PRO A 105 13.54 9.12 -10.27
N LEU A 106 13.94 8.67 -9.08
CA LEU A 106 14.88 9.37 -8.20
C LEU A 106 16.22 8.64 -8.04
N SER A 107 16.56 7.69 -8.92
CA SER A 107 17.84 6.95 -8.85
C SER A 107 19.08 7.85 -8.95
N GLU A 108 18.96 9.00 -9.62
CA GLU A 108 20.05 9.97 -9.80
C GLU A 108 19.83 11.26 -8.96
N CYS A 109 18.93 11.21 -7.98
CA CYS A 109 18.67 12.36 -7.11
C CYS A 109 19.82 12.54 -6.11
N GLU A 110 20.44 13.74 -6.08
CA GLU A 110 21.56 14.07 -5.20
C GLU A 110 21.32 15.38 -4.40
N SER A 111 20.22 16.10 -4.71
CA SER A 111 19.95 17.40 -4.10
C SER A 111 18.45 17.66 -3.92
N ILE A 112 18.13 18.68 -3.11
CA ILE A 112 16.74 19.19 -2.98
C ILE A 112 16.23 19.71 -4.33
N GLU A 113 17.06 20.34 -5.12
CA GLU A 113 16.71 20.86 -6.44
C GLU A 113 16.34 19.75 -7.42
N ASP A 114 16.98 18.58 -7.33
CA ASP A 114 16.61 17.39 -8.13
C ASP A 114 15.28 16.84 -7.66
N LEU A 115 15.09 16.73 -6.34
CA LEU A 115 13.84 16.26 -5.76
C LEU A 115 12.66 17.20 -6.12
N ASP A 116 12.86 18.51 -6.15
CA ASP A 116 11.79 19.47 -6.44
C ASP A 116 11.32 19.44 -7.90
N ARG A 117 12.10 18.84 -8.83
CA ARG A 117 11.65 18.54 -10.20
C ARG A 117 10.71 17.34 -10.27
N TYR A 118 10.74 16.48 -9.27
CA TYR A 118 9.86 15.30 -9.21
C TYR A 118 8.51 15.64 -8.56
N GLN A 119 7.44 15.23 -9.23
CA GLN A 119 6.07 15.44 -8.75
C GLN A 119 5.47 14.11 -8.31
N LEU A 120 5.08 14.02 -7.03
CA LEU A 120 4.28 12.89 -6.56
C LEU A 120 2.89 12.92 -7.21
N PRO A 121 2.26 11.75 -7.40
CA PRO A 121 0.85 11.69 -7.79
C PRO A 121 -0.05 12.44 -6.79
N ASP A 122 -1.17 13.00 -7.25
CA ASP A 122 -2.15 13.64 -6.36
C ASP A 122 -2.86 12.58 -5.49
N PRO A 123 -2.70 12.57 -4.14
CA PRO A 123 -3.35 11.60 -3.27
C PRO A 123 -4.88 11.72 -3.25
N LEU A 124 -5.41 12.90 -3.58
CA LEU A 124 -6.85 13.19 -3.50
C LEU A 124 -7.53 13.21 -4.87
N ALA A 125 -6.85 12.83 -5.95
CA ALA A 125 -7.44 12.74 -7.28
C ALA A 125 -8.72 11.85 -7.24
N PRO A 126 -9.89 12.35 -7.69
CA PRO A 126 -11.17 11.65 -7.48
C PRO A 126 -11.20 10.21 -8.03
N ALA A 127 -10.52 9.96 -9.15
CA ALA A 127 -10.49 8.64 -9.79
C ALA A 127 -9.90 7.56 -8.88
N ARG A 128 -8.97 7.90 -8.00
CA ARG A 128 -8.33 6.97 -7.06
C ARG A 128 -9.30 6.32 -6.08
N TRP A 129 -10.36 7.03 -5.76
CA TRP A 129 -11.25 6.70 -4.66
C TRP A 129 -12.58 6.09 -5.09
N LEU A 130 -12.84 6.00 -6.40
CA LEU A 130 -14.08 5.43 -6.93
C LEU A 130 -14.27 3.97 -6.51
N HIS A 131 -13.22 3.16 -6.60
CA HIS A 131 -13.27 1.77 -6.15
C HIS A 131 -13.54 1.68 -4.65
N ALA A 132 -12.75 2.37 -3.83
CA ALA A 132 -12.88 2.37 -2.37
C ALA A 132 -14.29 2.82 -1.94
N ALA A 133 -14.82 3.89 -2.51
CA ALA A 133 -16.18 4.36 -2.22
C ALA A 133 -17.24 3.32 -2.58
N GLY A 134 -17.08 2.62 -3.71
CA GLY A 134 -17.95 1.52 -4.12
C GLY A 134 -17.92 0.34 -3.15
N GLU A 135 -16.74 -0.05 -2.67
CA GLU A 135 -16.56 -1.12 -1.69
C GLU A 135 -17.23 -0.79 -0.36
N VAL A 136 -16.99 0.42 0.16
CA VAL A 136 -17.61 0.89 1.40
C VAL A 136 -19.14 0.90 1.28
N ALA A 137 -19.68 1.45 0.19
CA ALA A 137 -21.13 1.51 -0.03
C ALA A 137 -21.76 0.11 -0.09
N LYS A 138 -21.05 -0.88 -0.67
CA LYS A 138 -21.56 -2.23 -0.86
C LYS A 138 -21.42 -3.11 0.39
N TYR A 139 -20.30 -3.01 1.07
CA TYR A 139 -19.92 -3.98 2.12
C TYR A 139 -19.85 -3.40 3.53
N GLY A 140 -19.71 -2.09 3.69
CA GLY A 140 -19.47 -1.45 4.99
C GLY A 140 -20.54 -1.65 6.05
N ARG A 141 -21.73 -2.12 5.66
CA ARG A 141 -22.78 -2.51 6.61
C ARG A 141 -22.49 -3.85 7.29
N ASP A 142 -22.01 -4.84 6.52
CA ASP A 142 -21.96 -6.25 6.95
C ASP A 142 -20.51 -6.71 7.26
N TYR A 143 -19.51 -6.02 6.72
CA TYR A 143 -18.07 -6.28 6.87
C TYR A 143 -17.35 -5.06 7.44
N ALA A 144 -16.30 -5.28 8.22
CA ALA A 144 -15.40 -4.19 8.60
C ALA A 144 -14.66 -3.67 7.37
N ILE A 145 -14.38 -2.38 7.35
CA ILE A 145 -13.62 -1.72 6.29
C ILE A 145 -12.24 -1.38 6.82
N ILE A 146 -11.22 -1.93 6.19
CA ILE A 146 -9.81 -1.67 6.52
C ILE A 146 -9.19 -0.82 5.42
N GLY A 147 -8.72 0.38 5.76
CA GLY A 147 -7.91 1.20 4.87
C GLY A 147 -6.47 0.69 4.85
N ASP A 148 -5.96 0.38 3.68
CA ASP A 148 -4.62 -0.17 3.48
C ASP A 148 -3.64 0.90 3.02
N LEU A 149 -2.64 1.18 3.87
CA LEU A 149 -1.50 2.07 3.63
C LEU A 149 -0.18 1.27 3.61
N GLU A 150 -0.17 0.09 3.00
CA GLU A 150 1.06 -0.67 2.81
C GLU A 150 2.08 0.12 1.97
N ALA A 151 3.39 -0.04 2.28
CA ALA A 151 4.48 0.75 1.70
C ALA A 151 4.28 2.27 1.91
N CYS A 152 3.97 2.65 3.14
CA CYS A 152 3.49 4.00 3.40
C CYS A 152 4.59 5.07 3.47
N ILE A 153 5.82 4.73 3.88
CA ILE A 153 6.92 5.70 4.01
C ILE A 153 8.24 5.11 3.48
N PHE A 154 8.81 4.16 4.20
CA PHE A 154 10.14 3.61 3.90
C PHE A 154 10.16 2.85 2.57
N GLU A 155 9.20 1.96 2.36
CA GLU A 155 9.13 1.18 1.13
C GLU A 155 8.85 2.06 -0.09
N LEU A 156 7.99 3.06 0.03
CA LEU A 156 7.74 3.99 -1.06
C LEU A 156 8.99 4.82 -1.40
N ALA A 157 9.73 5.28 -0.39
CA ALA A 157 10.96 6.03 -0.60
C ALA A 157 12.01 5.20 -1.38
N TRP A 158 12.31 3.97 -0.93
CA TRP A 158 13.29 3.16 -1.64
C TRP A 158 12.78 2.62 -2.98
N ASN A 159 11.47 2.51 -3.18
CA ASN A 159 10.92 2.22 -4.50
C ASN A 159 11.15 3.35 -5.49
N LEU A 160 11.17 4.61 -5.04
CA LEU A 160 11.45 5.78 -5.87
C LEU A 160 12.94 5.99 -6.13
N VAL A 161 13.79 5.75 -5.14
CA VAL A 161 15.25 6.02 -5.20
C VAL A 161 16.06 4.80 -5.64
N GLY A 162 15.69 3.62 -5.15
CA GLY A 162 16.47 2.39 -5.16
C GLY A 162 16.98 2.05 -3.77
N LEU A 163 16.83 0.78 -3.36
CA LEU A 163 17.10 0.36 -1.99
C LEU A 163 18.55 0.66 -1.55
N GLU A 164 19.54 0.27 -2.34
CA GLU A 164 20.95 0.46 -1.99
C GLU A 164 21.30 1.94 -1.84
N LYS A 165 20.94 2.76 -2.86
CA LYS A 165 21.17 4.21 -2.81
C LYS A 165 20.43 4.84 -1.63
N PHE A 166 19.14 4.52 -1.45
CA PHE A 166 18.34 5.10 -0.37
C PHE A 166 18.93 4.79 1.02
N LEU A 167 19.39 3.55 1.25
CA LEU A 167 20.04 3.19 2.51
C LEU A 167 21.38 3.93 2.72
N MET A 168 22.16 4.10 1.66
CA MET A 168 23.42 4.87 1.73
C MET A 168 23.15 6.34 2.03
N ASP A 169 22.23 6.97 1.31
CA ASP A 169 21.90 8.39 1.46
C ASP A 169 21.26 8.68 2.84
N LEU A 170 20.49 7.73 3.37
CA LEU A 170 19.94 7.81 4.71
C LEU A 170 21.06 7.76 5.78
N LEU A 171 22.09 6.92 5.58
CA LEU A 171 23.23 6.79 6.49
C LEU A 171 24.18 7.97 6.42
N THR A 172 24.31 8.62 5.26
CA THR A 172 25.13 9.82 5.07
C THR A 172 24.36 11.12 5.36
N GLU A 173 23.10 10.99 5.79
CA GLU A 173 22.24 12.12 6.17
C GLU A 173 22.06 13.14 5.02
N GLU A 174 21.85 12.64 3.80
CA GLU A 174 21.61 13.49 2.62
C GLU A 174 20.32 14.31 2.79
N GLU A 175 20.41 15.61 2.66
CA GLU A 175 19.34 16.56 2.98
C GLU A 175 18.04 16.30 2.20
N TYR A 176 18.15 15.84 0.94
CA TYR A 176 16.97 15.52 0.12
C TYR A 176 16.16 14.34 0.66
N VAL A 177 16.77 13.42 1.44
CA VAL A 177 16.11 12.23 1.99
C VAL A 177 15.04 12.64 3.00
N ASP A 178 15.36 13.52 3.93
CA ASP A 178 14.38 14.04 4.89
C ASP A 178 13.21 14.72 4.18
N ARG A 179 13.52 15.53 3.16
CA ARG A 179 12.51 16.22 2.35
C ARG A 179 11.63 15.24 1.57
N LEU A 180 12.20 14.16 1.03
CA LEU A 180 11.46 13.11 0.35
C LEU A 180 10.51 12.41 1.33
N LEU A 181 11.00 12.03 2.51
CA LEU A 181 10.21 11.36 3.53
C LEU A 181 9.05 12.23 4.03
N ASP A 182 9.28 13.53 4.27
CA ASP A 182 8.21 14.48 4.62
C ASP A 182 7.12 14.56 3.53
N ARG A 183 7.50 14.56 2.25
CA ARG A 183 6.55 14.57 1.12
C ARG A 183 5.75 13.27 1.04
N ILE A 184 6.39 12.12 1.27
CA ILE A 184 5.73 10.81 1.28
C ILE A 184 4.79 10.69 2.49
N GLU A 185 5.21 11.14 3.69
CA GLU A 185 4.37 11.17 4.87
C GLU A 185 3.10 12.00 4.63
N ALA A 186 3.24 13.18 4.04
CA ALA A 186 2.09 14.02 3.68
C ALA A 186 1.13 13.33 2.71
N TYR A 187 1.67 12.63 1.69
CA TYR A 187 0.89 11.84 0.73
C TYR A 187 0.12 10.70 1.44
N SER A 188 0.82 9.89 2.23
CA SER A 188 0.24 8.74 2.93
C SER A 188 -0.80 9.17 3.97
N THR A 189 -0.51 10.26 4.69
CA THR A 189 -1.47 10.86 5.62
C THR A 189 -2.74 11.33 4.92
N ALA A 190 -2.62 12.00 3.77
CA ALA A 190 -3.78 12.41 2.97
C ALA A 190 -4.61 11.19 2.50
N CYS A 191 -3.97 10.11 2.07
CA CYS A 191 -4.65 8.86 1.72
C CYS A 191 -5.36 8.23 2.93
N GLY A 192 -4.70 8.15 4.09
CA GLY A 192 -5.29 7.62 5.33
C GLY A 192 -6.52 8.40 5.78
N LEU A 193 -6.43 9.74 5.79
CA LEU A 193 -7.55 10.61 6.13
C LEU A 193 -8.71 10.44 5.15
N LYS A 194 -8.43 10.26 3.86
CA LYS A 194 -9.46 10.02 2.86
C LYS A 194 -10.16 8.68 3.05
N MET A 195 -9.44 7.63 3.43
CA MET A 195 -10.06 6.34 3.75
C MET A 195 -10.95 6.42 4.99
N ILE A 196 -10.55 7.18 6.02
CA ILE A 196 -11.38 7.45 7.21
C ILE A 196 -12.65 8.22 6.81
N GLU A 197 -12.53 9.25 5.97
CA GLU A 197 -13.68 10.00 5.45
C GLU A 197 -14.66 9.10 4.69
N LEU A 198 -14.17 8.14 3.94
CA LEU A 198 -14.99 7.16 3.22
C LEU A 198 -15.66 6.14 4.14
N GLY A 199 -15.21 5.97 5.38
CA GLY A 199 -15.82 5.09 6.37
C GLY A 199 -14.97 3.85 6.74
N ALA A 200 -13.65 3.93 6.62
CA ALA A 200 -12.78 2.89 7.16
C ALA A 200 -12.91 2.79 8.69
N ASP A 201 -13.04 1.57 9.19
CA ASP A 201 -13.11 1.25 10.63
C ASP A 201 -11.70 1.21 11.27
N MET A 202 -10.69 0.92 10.45
CA MET A 202 -9.29 0.81 10.85
C MET A 202 -8.39 1.20 9.67
N ILE A 203 -7.25 1.81 9.96
CA ILE A 203 -6.16 1.97 9.01
C ILE A 203 -5.08 0.95 9.36
N TRP A 204 -4.63 0.21 8.37
CA TRP A 204 -3.46 -0.64 8.44
C TRP A 204 -2.33 0.00 7.67
N ALA A 205 -1.26 0.36 8.37
CA ALA A 205 -0.01 0.84 7.78
C ALA A 205 1.05 -0.26 7.90
N GLY A 206 1.87 -0.41 6.89
CA GLY A 206 2.94 -1.39 6.87
C GLY A 206 4.12 -0.91 6.03
N ASP A 207 5.31 -1.10 6.56
CA ASP A 207 6.59 -0.92 5.88
C ASP A 207 7.50 -2.10 6.23
N ASP A 208 8.22 -2.66 5.27
CA ASP A 208 9.12 -3.77 5.51
C ASP A 208 10.55 -3.27 5.81
N PHE A 209 10.92 -3.32 7.06
CA PHE A 209 12.26 -2.95 7.56
C PHE A 209 13.18 -4.15 7.75
N GLY A 210 12.72 -5.35 7.42
CA GLY A 210 13.38 -6.58 7.78
C GLY A 210 13.88 -7.43 6.61
N THR A 211 14.77 -8.34 6.93
CA THR A 211 15.20 -9.45 6.08
C THR A 211 15.10 -10.74 6.87
N GLN A 212 15.34 -11.89 6.22
CA GLN A 212 15.41 -13.18 6.91
C GLN A 212 16.53 -13.26 7.97
N ASN A 213 17.51 -12.36 7.92
CA ASN A 213 18.68 -12.34 8.82
C ASN A 213 18.58 -11.27 9.91
N GLY A 214 17.66 -10.34 9.83
CA GLY A 214 17.49 -9.23 10.76
C GLY A 214 17.01 -7.95 10.08
N MET A 215 17.06 -6.84 10.81
CA MET A 215 16.67 -5.54 10.28
C MET A 215 17.67 -5.02 9.24
N MET A 216 17.18 -4.33 8.21
CA MET A 216 18.02 -3.70 7.18
C MET A 216 18.74 -2.46 7.68
N ILE A 217 18.12 -1.75 8.62
CA ILE A 217 18.65 -0.53 9.26
C ILE A 217 18.46 -0.61 10.78
N SER A 218 19.27 0.12 11.54
CA SER A 218 19.20 0.10 13.00
C SER A 218 17.92 0.77 13.53
N PRO A 219 17.45 0.38 14.75
CA PRO A 219 16.29 1.03 15.37
C PRO A 219 16.46 2.54 15.52
N GLU A 220 17.66 3.04 15.76
CA GLU A 220 17.94 4.47 15.92
C GLU A 220 17.62 5.26 14.65
N ILE A 221 17.82 4.65 13.48
CA ILE A 221 17.53 5.27 12.18
C ILE A 221 16.03 5.16 11.86
N ILE A 222 15.37 4.03 12.25
CA ILE A 222 13.95 3.81 11.97
C ILE A 222 13.04 4.62 12.88
N MET A 223 13.40 4.79 14.17
CA MET A 223 12.55 5.41 15.17
C MET A 223 11.98 6.79 14.77
N PRO A 224 12.73 7.69 14.12
CA PRO A 224 12.20 8.96 13.63
C PRO A 224 11.04 8.85 12.64
N PHE A 225 10.92 7.70 11.93
CA PHE A 225 9.83 7.45 10.99
C PHE A 225 8.62 6.76 11.65
N CYS A 226 8.82 6.11 12.79
CA CYS A 226 7.78 5.39 13.51
C CYS A 226 7.12 6.22 14.63
N VAL A 227 7.78 7.27 15.07
CA VAL A 227 7.29 8.14 16.15
C VAL A 227 6.84 9.47 15.56
N PRO A 228 5.60 9.93 15.84
CA PRO A 228 5.18 11.25 15.39
C PRO A 228 6.20 12.31 15.80
N LYS A 229 6.66 13.12 14.85
CA LYS A 229 7.44 14.31 15.17
C LYS A 229 6.58 15.12 16.13
N SER A 230 7.00 15.26 17.40
CA SER A 230 6.26 16.03 18.39
C SER A 230 5.97 17.40 17.81
N SER A 231 4.67 17.73 17.68
CA SER A 231 4.29 19.10 17.32
C SER A 231 4.91 20.05 18.34
N PRO A 232 5.46 21.17 17.90
CA PRO A 232 6.07 22.18 18.78
C PRO A 232 5.04 22.79 19.75
#